data_cba55488a8a230ad3c4192f78d585e27
#
_entry.id   cba55488a8a230ad3c4192f78d585e27
#
_cell.length_a   1.000
_cell.length_b   1.000
_cell.length_c   1.000
_cell.angle_alpha   90.00
_cell.angle_beta   90.00
_cell.angle_gamma   90.00
#
_symmetry.space_group_name_H-M   'P 1'
#
loop_
_entity.id
_entity.type
_entity.pdbx_description
1 polymer ?
#
loop_
_entity_poly.entity_id
_entity_poly.type
_entity_poly.pdbx_seq_one_letter_code
_entity_poly.pdbx_strand_id
1 'polypeptide(L)'
;MDEKNVFDVPQFGVAGFPPAFFESEFKKKRENIFEWLDYLSLDWIELQNTYGVKMQNEQALKYCELARKFNIGISLHAPYYITLASGDPAVVKRSIERIFRCFHLAETINANRIIFHPGHFPGTTDGDRRNGLKQLIKHLLSIKNDIPKGIYLYAETAGKKAQLGSLKDIVQICSAVSFVKPCLDLAHVHGFTGGTLYSEESIYTVLDYVEEKLGVNALQDIHFHMYPVEVDKNGEKKHRAFNETIENQQLCLMDEAHSNIYYPRPEHFINAIKRKSMTPVIVCEALNSQESGARIMKDIYYRKDNI
;
A
#
# COMPACT_ATOMS: atom_id res chain seq x y z
N MET A 1 -26.60 -1.20 -5.07
CA MET A 1 -26.09 -0.61 -3.84
C MET A 1 -24.63 -0.99 -3.80
N ASP A 2 -23.71 -0.03 -3.92
CA ASP A 2 -22.30 -0.31 -3.75
C ASP A 2 -22.10 -0.69 -2.29
N GLU A 3 -21.72 -1.94 -2.03
CA GLU A 3 -21.29 -2.36 -0.71
C GLU A 3 -20.09 -1.48 -0.36
N LYS A 4 -20.26 -0.63 0.64
CA LYS A 4 -19.21 0.27 1.11
C LYS A 4 -18.08 -0.59 1.66
N ASN A 5 -16.90 -0.54 1.04
CA ASN A 5 -15.65 -1.10 1.55
C ASN A 5 -15.14 -0.31 2.77
N VAL A 6 -16.05 0.18 3.61
CA VAL A 6 -15.77 0.97 4.79
C VAL A 6 -15.99 0.09 6.00
N PHE A 7 -14.96 -0.05 6.80
CA PHE A 7 -15.00 -0.79 8.06
C PHE A 7 -15.43 0.13 9.20
N ASP A 8 -15.90 -0.46 10.31
CA ASP A 8 -16.21 0.31 11.52
C ASP A 8 -14.95 0.77 12.27
N VAL A 9 -13.84 0.07 12.05
CA VAL A 9 -12.53 0.33 12.64
C VAL A 9 -11.42 0.07 11.62
N PRO A 10 -10.24 0.69 11.75
CA PRO A 10 -9.10 0.39 10.89
C PRO A 10 -8.72 -1.09 10.95
N GLN A 11 -8.30 -1.62 9.79
CA GLN A 11 -7.85 -2.99 9.65
C GLN A 11 -6.32 -3.01 9.58
N PHE A 12 -5.67 -3.80 10.44
CA PHE A 12 -4.21 -3.86 10.52
C PHE A 12 -3.69 -5.20 10.00
N GLY A 13 -2.74 -5.16 9.10
CA GLY A 13 -2.24 -6.36 8.44
C GLY A 13 -0.79 -6.30 8.02
N VAL A 14 -0.37 -7.36 7.32
CA VAL A 14 1.02 -7.59 6.91
C VAL A 14 1.13 -7.75 5.40
N ALA A 15 2.26 -7.30 4.85
CA ALA A 15 2.65 -7.58 3.47
C ALA A 15 3.34 -8.94 3.37
N GLY A 16 2.75 -9.85 2.58
CA GLY A 16 3.29 -11.19 2.33
C GLY A 16 3.33 -12.06 3.58
N PHE A 17 4.37 -12.89 3.64
CA PHE A 17 4.61 -13.83 4.73
C PHE A 17 5.80 -13.34 5.55
N PRO A 18 5.60 -12.80 6.76
CA PRO A 18 6.71 -12.37 7.61
C PRO A 18 7.65 -13.51 7.99
N PRO A 19 8.97 -13.25 8.16
CA PRO A 19 9.92 -14.26 8.64
C PRO A 19 9.47 -14.94 9.93
N ALA A 20 8.87 -14.18 10.86
CA ALA A 20 8.37 -14.71 12.13
C ALA A 20 7.28 -15.79 11.96
N PHE A 21 6.49 -15.75 10.88
CA PHE A 21 5.56 -16.86 10.57
C PHE A 21 6.31 -18.18 10.34
N PHE A 22 7.44 -18.16 9.63
CA PHE A 22 8.25 -19.36 9.36
C PHE A 22 9.06 -19.83 10.56
N GLU A 23 9.15 -19.04 11.61
CA GLU A 23 9.75 -19.40 12.91
C GLU A 23 8.72 -19.91 13.91
N SER A 24 7.42 -19.64 13.67
CA SER A 24 6.32 -20.00 14.55
C SER A 24 5.93 -21.49 14.47
N GLU A 25 5.08 -21.92 15.38
CA GLU A 25 4.47 -23.27 15.37
C GLU A 25 3.51 -23.47 14.18
N PHE A 26 3.02 -22.40 13.55
CA PHE A 26 2.09 -22.40 12.42
C PHE A 26 2.77 -22.72 11.06
N LYS A 27 4.10 -22.69 10.97
CA LYS A 27 4.90 -22.77 9.73
C LYS A 27 4.73 -24.04 8.89
N LYS A 28 4.07 -25.09 9.39
CA LYS A 28 3.94 -26.39 8.71
C LYS A 28 3.32 -26.31 7.33
N LYS A 29 2.35 -25.39 7.15
CA LYS A 29 1.69 -25.09 5.89
C LYS A 29 1.52 -23.58 5.72
N ARG A 30 1.69 -23.07 4.50
CA ARG A 30 1.53 -21.64 4.23
C ARG A 30 0.11 -21.13 4.53
N GLU A 31 -0.89 -21.95 4.31
CA GLU A 31 -2.29 -21.62 4.59
C GLU A 31 -2.58 -21.37 6.09
N ASN A 32 -1.72 -21.84 7.00
CA ASN A 32 -1.83 -21.54 8.43
C ASN A 32 -1.55 -20.07 8.76
N ILE A 33 -1.15 -19.26 7.77
CA ILE A 33 -0.97 -17.81 7.96
C ILE A 33 -2.25 -17.14 8.48
N PHE A 34 -3.43 -17.59 8.06
CA PHE A 34 -4.70 -17.02 8.51
C PHE A 34 -4.96 -17.29 9.99
N GLU A 35 -4.69 -18.50 10.46
CA GLU A 35 -4.76 -18.85 11.87
C GLU A 35 -3.71 -18.12 12.71
N TRP A 36 -2.50 -17.95 12.18
CA TRP A 36 -1.44 -17.20 12.83
C TRP A 36 -1.74 -15.71 12.95
N LEU A 37 -2.35 -15.09 11.93
CA LEU A 37 -2.76 -13.70 12.00
C LEU A 37 -3.90 -13.50 13.02
N ASP A 38 -4.87 -14.40 13.08
CA ASP A 38 -5.93 -14.41 14.09
C ASP A 38 -5.33 -14.54 15.50
N TYR A 39 -4.38 -15.48 15.70
CA TYR A 39 -3.63 -15.61 16.96
C TYR A 39 -2.91 -14.32 17.37
N LEU A 40 -2.39 -13.57 16.41
CA LEU A 40 -1.76 -12.25 16.63
C LEU A 40 -2.79 -11.12 16.75
N SER A 41 -4.07 -11.41 16.62
CA SER A 41 -5.15 -10.41 16.54
C SER A 41 -4.93 -9.37 15.43
N LEU A 42 -4.40 -9.80 14.29
CA LEU A 42 -4.29 -9.00 13.08
C LEU A 42 -5.46 -9.30 12.13
N ASP A 43 -5.81 -8.35 11.27
CA ASP A 43 -7.06 -8.31 10.53
C ASP A 43 -6.89 -8.54 9.04
N TRP A 44 -5.65 -8.43 8.50
CA TRP A 44 -5.42 -8.36 7.06
C TRP A 44 -4.13 -9.01 6.61
N ILE A 45 -4.14 -9.57 5.38
CA ILE A 45 -2.93 -9.95 4.66
C ILE A 45 -2.96 -9.40 3.24
N GLU A 46 -1.85 -8.83 2.78
CA GLU A 46 -1.64 -8.50 1.39
C GLU A 46 -0.75 -9.53 0.72
N LEU A 47 -1.29 -10.26 -0.26
CA LEU A 47 -0.55 -11.30 -0.98
C LEU A 47 0.33 -10.66 -2.06
N GLN A 48 1.63 -10.83 -1.93
CA GLN A 48 2.64 -10.25 -2.82
C GLN A 48 2.81 -11.10 -4.09
N ASN A 49 2.46 -10.55 -5.25
CA ASN A 49 2.64 -11.18 -6.56
C ASN A 49 3.81 -10.59 -7.35
N THR A 50 4.91 -10.24 -6.70
CA THR A 50 6.06 -9.49 -7.23
C THR A 50 6.50 -9.94 -8.63
N TYR A 51 6.57 -11.26 -8.85
CA TYR A 51 7.01 -11.87 -10.12
C TYR A 51 5.86 -12.46 -10.96
N GLY A 52 4.63 -12.08 -10.68
CA GLY A 52 3.42 -12.56 -11.35
C GLY A 52 2.56 -13.47 -10.49
N VAL A 53 1.30 -13.60 -10.86
CA VAL A 53 0.35 -14.49 -10.20
C VAL A 53 0.72 -15.95 -10.47
N LYS A 54 1.09 -16.68 -9.42
CA LYS A 54 1.50 -18.09 -9.46
C LYS A 54 0.57 -19.01 -8.69
N MET A 55 -0.33 -18.44 -7.87
CA MET A 55 -1.26 -19.20 -7.05
C MET A 55 -2.24 -19.97 -7.95
N GLN A 56 -2.39 -21.27 -7.68
CA GLN A 56 -3.35 -22.13 -8.37
C GLN A 56 -4.75 -21.95 -7.79
N ASN A 57 -5.78 -22.20 -8.58
CA ASN A 57 -7.18 -21.99 -8.17
C ASN A 57 -7.57 -22.78 -6.90
N GLU A 58 -7.11 -24.01 -6.76
CA GLU A 58 -7.38 -24.82 -5.56
C GLU A 58 -6.81 -24.15 -4.30
N GLN A 59 -5.58 -23.65 -4.37
CA GLN A 59 -4.95 -22.90 -3.26
C GLN A 59 -5.70 -21.58 -2.99
N ALA A 60 -6.12 -20.87 -4.04
CA ALA A 60 -6.88 -19.63 -3.90
C ALA A 60 -8.22 -19.85 -3.21
N LEU A 61 -8.96 -20.90 -3.58
CA LEU A 61 -10.21 -21.29 -2.92
C LEU A 61 -9.98 -21.66 -1.44
N LYS A 62 -8.89 -22.39 -1.15
CA LYS A 62 -8.53 -22.71 0.23
C LYS A 62 -8.20 -21.47 1.06
N TYR A 63 -7.51 -20.50 0.48
CA TYR A 63 -7.22 -19.22 1.14
C TYR A 63 -8.51 -18.43 1.38
N CYS A 64 -9.43 -18.39 0.41
CA CYS A 64 -10.75 -17.77 0.58
C CYS A 64 -11.54 -18.38 1.75
N GLU A 65 -11.55 -19.71 1.86
CA GLU A 65 -12.20 -20.44 2.97
C GLU A 65 -11.59 -20.06 4.33
N LEU A 66 -10.26 -20.10 4.44
CA LEU A 66 -9.54 -19.83 5.69
C LEU A 66 -9.61 -18.35 6.09
N ALA A 67 -9.49 -17.44 5.14
CA ALA A 67 -9.69 -16.01 5.37
C ALA A 67 -11.06 -15.71 5.98
N ARG A 68 -12.11 -16.33 5.42
CA ARG A 68 -13.48 -16.20 5.97
C ARG A 68 -13.61 -16.84 7.35
N LYS A 69 -13.01 -18.04 7.56
CA LYS A 69 -13.04 -18.74 8.84
C LYS A 69 -12.41 -17.92 9.98
N PHE A 70 -11.29 -17.27 9.72
CA PHE A 70 -10.54 -16.49 10.70
C PHE A 70 -10.83 -14.98 10.64
N ASN A 71 -11.79 -14.55 9.82
CA ASN A 71 -12.15 -13.15 9.60
C ASN A 71 -10.95 -12.27 9.21
N ILE A 72 -10.08 -12.79 8.34
CA ILE A 72 -8.89 -12.07 7.83
C ILE A 72 -9.21 -11.55 6.43
N GLY A 73 -9.08 -10.24 6.22
CA GLY A 73 -9.21 -9.64 4.89
C GLY A 73 -7.99 -9.92 4.01
N ILE A 74 -8.21 -9.92 2.69
CA ILE A 74 -7.14 -10.14 1.71
C ILE A 74 -7.10 -9.00 0.71
N SER A 75 -5.92 -8.47 0.47
CA SER A 75 -5.57 -7.67 -0.72
C SER A 75 -4.51 -8.37 -1.55
N LEU A 76 -4.39 -7.96 -2.81
CA LEU A 76 -3.37 -8.46 -3.72
C LEU A 76 -2.44 -7.32 -4.11
N HIS A 77 -1.14 -7.48 -3.94
CA HIS A 77 -0.18 -6.62 -4.60
C HIS A 77 0.11 -7.17 -5.99
N ALA A 78 -0.13 -6.36 -7.01
CA ALA A 78 0.10 -6.72 -8.40
C ALA A 78 1.61 -6.84 -8.73
N PRO A 79 1.97 -7.53 -9.83
CA PRO A 79 3.37 -7.68 -10.22
C PRO A 79 4.07 -6.33 -10.44
N TYR A 80 5.32 -6.24 -10.05
CA TYR A 80 6.16 -5.06 -10.20
C TYR A 80 6.31 -4.57 -11.66
N TYR A 81 6.17 -5.48 -12.63
CA TYR A 81 6.38 -5.20 -14.07
C TYR A 81 5.15 -4.65 -14.80
N ILE A 82 4.25 -3.93 -14.11
CA ILE A 82 3.16 -3.20 -14.77
C ILE A 82 3.68 -1.84 -15.20
N THR A 83 3.66 -1.56 -16.52
CA THR A 83 4.15 -0.30 -17.11
C THR A 83 3.15 0.17 -18.17
N LEU A 84 2.03 0.73 -17.70
CA LEU A 84 0.97 1.23 -18.57
C LEU A 84 1.31 2.55 -19.27
N ALA A 85 2.35 3.25 -18.84
CA ALA A 85 2.86 4.47 -19.47
C ALA A 85 3.87 4.20 -20.61
N SER A 86 4.15 2.93 -20.93
CA SER A 86 5.10 2.58 -22.00
C SER A 86 4.63 3.05 -23.36
N GLY A 87 5.56 3.51 -24.20
CA GLY A 87 5.33 3.76 -25.62
C GLY A 87 5.30 2.49 -26.48
N ASP A 88 5.70 1.34 -25.95
CA ASP A 88 5.67 0.03 -26.64
C ASP A 88 4.33 -0.68 -26.39
N PRO A 89 3.50 -0.88 -27.44
CA PRO A 89 2.22 -1.56 -27.32
C PRO A 89 2.32 -2.99 -26.76
N ALA A 90 3.43 -3.69 -27.00
CA ALA A 90 3.63 -5.04 -26.50
C ALA A 90 3.87 -5.04 -24.97
N VAL A 91 4.54 -4.02 -24.45
CA VAL A 91 4.73 -3.82 -22.99
C VAL A 91 3.39 -3.50 -22.32
N VAL A 92 2.60 -2.60 -22.93
CA VAL A 92 1.26 -2.25 -22.44
C VAL A 92 0.35 -3.47 -22.42
N LYS A 93 0.31 -4.25 -23.52
CA LYS A 93 -0.49 -5.48 -23.61
C LYS A 93 -0.14 -6.45 -22.46
N ARG A 94 1.14 -6.74 -22.26
CA ARG A 94 1.60 -7.62 -21.17
C ARG A 94 1.24 -7.06 -19.78
N SER A 95 1.25 -5.74 -19.61
CA SER A 95 0.86 -5.10 -18.36
C SER A 95 -0.64 -5.29 -18.08
N ILE A 96 -1.48 -5.12 -19.09
CA ILE A 96 -2.92 -5.37 -19.02
C ILE A 96 -3.20 -6.86 -18.72
N GLU A 97 -2.53 -7.79 -19.39
CA GLU A 97 -2.66 -9.23 -19.12
C GLU A 97 -2.31 -9.59 -17.68
N ARG A 98 -1.33 -8.91 -17.05
CA ARG A 98 -0.99 -9.09 -15.63
C ARG A 98 -2.09 -8.59 -14.72
N ILE A 99 -2.70 -7.46 -15.03
CA ILE A 99 -3.85 -6.92 -14.30
C ILE A 99 -5.03 -7.91 -14.36
N PHE A 100 -5.33 -8.47 -15.53
CA PHE A 100 -6.42 -9.46 -15.66
C PHE A 100 -6.15 -10.75 -14.88
N ARG A 101 -4.90 -11.20 -14.78
CA ARG A 101 -4.55 -12.33 -13.91
C ARG A 101 -4.77 -11.98 -12.43
N CYS A 102 -4.51 -10.74 -12.03
CA CYS A 102 -4.83 -10.30 -10.66
C CYS A 102 -6.35 -10.24 -10.43
N PHE A 103 -7.16 -9.79 -11.40
CA PHE A 103 -8.62 -9.83 -11.30
C PHE A 103 -9.14 -11.26 -11.12
N HIS A 104 -8.67 -12.20 -11.95
CA HIS A 104 -9.08 -13.61 -11.83
C HIS A 104 -8.72 -14.20 -10.45
N LEU A 105 -7.52 -13.93 -9.94
CA LEU A 105 -7.15 -14.35 -8.60
C LEU A 105 -8.02 -13.67 -7.55
N ALA A 106 -8.28 -12.37 -7.67
CA ALA A 106 -9.08 -11.59 -6.73
C ALA A 106 -10.52 -12.13 -6.63
N GLU A 107 -11.16 -12.45 -7.76
CA GLU A 107 -12.47 -13.10 -7.78
C GLU A 107 -12.45 -14.44 -7.06
N THR A 108 -11.44 -15.29 -7.33
CA THR A 108 -11.32 -16.63 -6.74
C THR A 108 -11.10 -16.59 -5.23
N ILE A 109 -10.28 -15.65 -4.75
CA ILE A 109 -9.91 -15.53 -3.34
C ILE A 109 -10.83 -14.60 -2.54
N ASN A 110 -11.81 -13.99 -3.21
CA ASN A 110 -12.72 -12.98 -2.67
C ASN A 110 -11.99 -11.72 -2.13
N ALA A 111 -10.96 -11.28 -2.85
CA ALA A 111 -10.28 -10.00 -2.58
C ALA A 111 -10.94 -8.89 -3.41
N ASN A 112 -11.06 -7.71 -2.85
CA ASN A 112 -11.65 -6.54 -3.53
C ASN A 112 -10.65 -5.41 -3.77
N ARG A 113 -9.40 -5.56 -3.30
CA ARG A 113 -8.31 -4.59 -3.42
C ARG A 113 -7.14 -5.19 -4.16
N ILE A 114 -6.72 -4.54 -5.25
CA ILE A 114 -5.52 -4.90 -6.00
C ILE A 114 -4.63 -3.67 -6.06
N ILE A 115 -3.55 -3.69 -5.32
CA ILE A 115 -2.57 -2.61 -5.25
C ILE A 115 -1.62 -2.73 -6.45
N PHE A 116 -1.29 -1.61 -7.10
CA PHE A 116 -0.35 -1.59 -8.20
C PHE A 116 0.46 -0.29 -8.24
N HIS A 117 1.72 -0.39 -8.59
CA HIS A 117 2.53 0.78 -8.91
C HIS A 117 2.17 1.32 -10.31
N PRO A 118 2.01 2.65 -10.47
CA PRO A 118 1.85 3.26 -11.80
C PRO A 118 3.02 2.99 -12.76
N GLY A 119 4.20 2.69 -12.19
CA GLY A 119 5.37 2.24 -12.93
C GLY A 119 6.20 3.38 -13.53
N HIS A 120 7.09 3.01 -14.45
CA HIS A 120 7.97 3.96 -15.12
C HIS A 120 7.28 4.64 -16.30
N PHE A 121 7.76 5.82 -16.65
CA PHE A 121 7.40 6.54 -17.88
C PHE A 121 8.63 6.73 -18.78
N PRO A 122 8.47 6.81 -20.11
CA PRO A 122 9.57 7.10 -21.01
C PRO A 122 10.04 8.56 -20.86
N GLY A 123 11.35 8.76 -20.73
CA GLY A 123 11.95 10.09 -20.61
C GLY A 123 12.28 10.52 -19.19
N THR A 124 12.69 11.77 -19.03
CA THR A 124 13.23 12.30 -17.78
C THR A 124 12.71 13.70 -17.41
N THR A 125 11.94 14.34 -18.29
CA THR A 125 11.41 15.67 -18.11
C THR A 125 10.00 15.66 -17.49
N ASP A 126 9.57 16.79 -16.94
CA ASP A 126 8.19 16.97 -16.48
C ASP A 126 7.16 16.83 -17.62
N GLY A 127 7.56 17.16 -18.86
CA GLY A 127 6.76 16.93 -20.06
C GLY A 127 6.53 15.45 -20.31
N ASP A 128 7.60 14.65 -20.22
CA ASP A 128 7.54 13.19 -20.38
C ASP A 128 6.68 12.56 -19.28
N ARG A 129 6.84 13.03 -18.03
CA ARG A 129 6.01 12.59 -16.89
C ARG A 129 4.53 12.82 -17.16
N ARG A 130 4.15 14.05 -17.57
CA ARG A 130 2.75 14.36 -17.90
C ARG A 130 2.20 13.50 -19.04
N ASN A 131 3.02 13.24 -20.07
CA ASN A 131 2.63 12.37 -21.18
C ASN A 131 2.48 10.90 -20.73
N GLY A 132 3.40 10.40 -19.92
CA GLY A 132 3.34 9.07 -19.32
C GLY A 132 2.06 8.88 -18.50
N LEU A 133 1.72 9.86 -17.67
CA LEU A 133 0.50 9.83 -16.86
C LEU A 133 -0.78 9.80 -17.72
N LYS A 134 -0.82 10.61 -18.81
CA LYS A 134 -1.93 10.56 -19.77
C LYS A 134 -2.07 9.19 -20.44
N GLN A 135 -0.96 8.56 -20.84
CA GLN A 135 -0.98 7.23 -21.43
C GLN A 135 -1.45 6.17 -20.44
N LEU A 136 -0.98 6.21 -19.19
CA LEU A 136 -1.42 5.32 -18.14
C LEU A 136 -2.93 5.42 -17.93
N ILE A 137 -3.48 6.63 -17.76
CA ILE A 137 -4.92 6.87 -17.60
C ILE A 137 -5.70 6.34 -18.82
N LYS A 138 -5.23 6.62 -20.03
CA LYS A 138 -5.84 6.09 -21.27
C LYS A 138 -5.91 4.57 -21.28
N HIS A 139 -4.85 3.88 -20.90
CA HIS A 139 -4.81 2.42 -20.90
C HIS A 139 -5.65 1.82 -19.76
N LEU A 140 -5.71 2.45 -18.59
CA LEU A 140 -6.66 2.07 -17.53
C LEU A 140 -8.11 2.21 -18.05
N LEU A 141 -8.46 3.34 -18.64
CA LEU A 141 -9.82 3.54 -19.17
C LEU A 141 -10.19 2.53 -20.28
N SER A 142 -9.21 2.02 -21.06
CA SER A 142 -9.47 1.03 -22.09
C SER A 142 -9.95 -0.33 -21.58
N ILE A 143 -9.67 -0.65 -20.30
CA ILE A 143 -10.12 -1.91 -19.65
C ILE A 143 -11.34 -1.72 -18.74
N LYS A 144 -11.95 -0.54 -18.73
CA LYS A 144 -13.05 -0.20 -17.82
C LYS A 144 -14.20 -1.22 -17.81
N ASN A 145 -14.55 -1.73 -18.99
CA ASN A 145 -15.68 -2.65 -19.15
C ASN A 145 -15.37 -4.10 -18.72
N ASP A 146 -14.10 -4.39 -18.49
CA ASP A 146 -13.60 -5.72 -18.13
C ASP A 146 -13.30 -5.84 -16.63
N ILE A 147 -13.56 -4.77 -15.86
CA ILE A 147 -13.33 -4.77 -14.41
C ILE A 147 -14.43 -5.58 -13.71
N PRO A 148 -14.09 -6.62 -12.94
CA PRO A 148 -15.06 -7.37 -12.19
C PRO A 148 -15.78 -6.50 -11.15
N LYS A 149 -17.08 -6.71 -10.99
CA LYS A 149 -17.89 -5.93 -10.04
C LYS A 149 -17.37 -6.09 -8.60
N GLY A 150 -17.20 -4.97 -7.90
CA GLY A 150 -16.77 -4.96 -6.50
C GLY A 150 -15.25 -5.06 -6.31
N ILE A 151 -14.46 -5.22 -7.40
CA ILE A 151 -13.00 -5.20 -7.35
C ILE A 151 -12.49 -3.83 -7.82
N TYR A 152 -11.51 -3.28 -7.11
CA TYR A 152 -10.90 -2.00 -7.41
C TYR A 152 -9.37 -2.13 -7.51
N LEU A 153 -8.79 -1.36 -8.42
CA LEU A 153 -7.36 -1.13 -8.44
C LEU A 153 -7.01 -0.01 -7.45
N TYR A 154 -5.93 -0.17 -6.72
CA TYR A 154 -5.41 0.85 -5.82
C TYR A 154 -4.05 1.31 -6.34
N ALA A 155 -4.01 2.54 -6.86
CA ALA A 155 -2.77 3.13 -7.37
C ALA A 155 -1.89 3.57 -6.21
N GLU A 156 -0.71 3.00 -6.13
CA GLU A 156 0.20 3.22 -5.02
C GLU A 156 1.16 4.39 -5.29
N THR A 157 1.39 5.22 -4.27
CA THR A 157 2.45 6.22 -4.31
C THR A 157 3.81 5.56 -4.51
N ALA A 158 4.72 6.21 -5.24
CA ALA A 158 6.05 5.68 -5.53
C ALA A 158 7.14 6.39 -4.73
N GLY A 159 8.11 5.62 -4.23
CA GLY A 159 9.23 6.13 -3.43
C GLY A 159 10.34 6.81 -4.23
N LYS A 160 10.39 6.60 -5.57
CA LYS A 160 11.47 7.11 -6.43
C LYS A 160 10.99 8.18 -7.40
N LYS A 161 11.71 9.28 -7.49
CA LYS A 161 11.38 10.43 -8.35
C LYS A 161 11.31 10.10 -9.84
N ALA A 162 12.00 9.05 -10.29
CA ALA A 162 11.99 8.58 -11.68
C ALA A 162 10.75 7.73 -12.05
N GLN A 163 9.81 7.52 -11.13
CA GLN A 163 8.59 6.75 -11.35
C GLN A 163 7.36 7.67 -11.34
N LEU A 164 6.28 7.25 -12.04
CA LEU A 164 4.94 7.77 -11.77
C LEU A 164 4.48 7.30 -10.40
N GLY A 165 3.67 8.10 -9.74
CA GLY A 165 3.16 7.77 -8.41
C GLY A 165 3.50 8.83 -7.34
N SER A 166 3.88 10.06 -7.75
CA SER A 166 3.82 11.17 -6.78
C SER A 166 2.39 11.30 -6.25
N LEU A 167 2.21 11.88 -5.06
CA LEU A 167 0.88 12.12 -4.51
C LEU A 167 -0.05 12.83 -5.50
N LYS A 168 0.49 13.78 -6.28
CA LYS A 168 -0.26 14.47 -7.36
C LYS A 168 -0.66 13.52 -8.49
N ASP A 169 0.21 12.61 -8.89
CA ASP A 169 -0.10 11.63 -9.94
C ASP A 169 -1.23 10.69 -9.47
N ILE A 170 -1.15 10.19 -8.22
CA ILE A 170 -2.19 9.31 -7.66
C ILE A 170 -3.55 10.00 -7.64
N VAL A 171 -3.59 11.24 -7.16
CA VAL A 171 -4.82 12.03 -7.17
C VAL A 171 -5.37 12.22 -8.59
N GLN A 172 -4.53 12.50 -9.59
CA GLN A 172 -4.95 12.65 -10.98
C GLN A 172 -5.48 11.33 -11.57
N ILE A 173 -4.83 10.20 -11.28
CA ILE A 173 -5.30 8.87 -11.71
C ILE A 173 -6.68 8.58 -11.11
N CYS A 174 -6.83 8.72 -9.80
CA CYS A 174 -8.08 8.42 -9.09
C CYS A 174 -9.22 9.37 -9.51
N SER A 175 -8.93 10.65 -9.80
CA SER A 175 -9.92 11.59 -10.31
C SER A 175 -10.41 11.23 -11.72
N ALA A 176 -9.53 10.65 -12.56
CA ALA A 176 -9.83 10.34 -13.96
C ALA A 176 -10.45 8.93 -14.15
N VAL A 177 -10.20 8.00 -13.24
CA VAL A 177 -10.53 6.57 -13.41
C VAL A 177 -11.33 6.06 -12.21
N SER A 178 -12.63 5.97 -12.34
CA SER A 178 -13.60 5.70 -11.26
C SER A 178 -13.41 4.37 -10.53
N PHE A 179 -12.76 3.38 -11.14
CA PHE A 179 -12.45 2.09 -10.53
C PHE A 179 -11.03 2.02 -9.95
N VAL A 180 -10.32 3.15 -9.93
CA VAL A 180 -9.01 3.27 -9.28
C VAL A 180 -9.16 4.13 -8.02
N LYS A 181 -8.64 3.63 -6.91
CA LYS A 181 -8.63 4.24 -5.59
C LYS A 181 -7.20 4.52 -5.14
N PRO A 182 -6.97 5.40 -4.16
CA PRO A 182 -5.63 5.68 -3.69
C PRO A 182 -5.11 4.58 -2.76
N CYS A 183 -3.86 4.17 -2.99
CA CYS A 183 -3.01 3.52 -2.02
C CYS A 183 -1.88 4.49 -1.64
N LEU A 184 -1.82 4.87 -0.38
CA LEU A 184 -0.76 5.74 0.12
C LEU A 184 0.27 4.90 0.88
N ASP A 185 1.38 4.65 0.24
CA ASP A 185 2.59 4.24 0.93
C ASP A 185 3.28 5.49 1.49
N LEU A 186 3.25 5.62 2.83
CA LEU A 186 3.79 6.81 3.51
C LEU A 186 5.32 6.84 3.49
N ALA A 187 5.99 5.70 3.46
CA ALA A 187 7.42 5.63 3.28
C ALA A 187 7.83 6.09 1.88
N HIS A 188 7.04 5.71 0.86
CA HIS A 188 7.22 6.20 -0.50
C HIS A 188 7.01 7.71 -0.60
N VAL A 189 5.96 8.26 0.03
CA VAL A 189 5.75 9.72 0.07
C VAL A 189 6.91 10.41 0.77
N HIS A 190 7.39 9.87 1.90
CA HIS A 190 8.56 10.39 2.62
C HIS A 190 9.81 10.37 1.75
N GLY A 191 10.10 9.25 1.09
CA GLY A 191 11.23 9.11 0.17
C GLY A 191 11.14 10.07 -1.01
N PHE A 192 10.00 10.10 -1.70
CA PHE A 192 9.78 10.95 -2.88
C PHE A 192 9.95 12.43 -2.59
N THR A 193 9.52 12.88 -1.41
CA THR A 193 9.59 14.29 -0.98
C THR A 193 10.92 14.66 -0.32
N GLY A 194 11.83 13.70 -0.13
CA GLY A 194 13.13 13.94 0.50
C GLY A 194 13.05 14.08 2.02
N GLY A 195 12.10 13.37 2.67
CA GLY A 195 12.07 13.27 4.12
C GLY A 195 11.05 14.17 4.82
N THR A 196 9.92 14.51 4.18
CA THR A 196 8.97 15.50 4.75
C THR A 196 7.99 14.93 5.78
N LEU A 197 7.78 13.59 5.88
CA LEU A 197 6.82 12.99 6.82
C LEU A 197 7.46 12.69 8.17
N TYR A 198 7.86 13.71 8.93
CA TYR A 198 8.50 13.59 10.23
C TYR A 198 7.61 13.97 11.43
N SER A 199 6.37 14.40 11.20
CA SER A 199 5.43 14.80 12.23
C SER A 199 4.00 14.39 11.89
N GLU A 200 3.10 14.38 12.88
CA GLU A 200 1.66 14.18 12.68
C GLU A 200 1.10 15.20 11.68
N GLU A 201 1.46 16.48 11.81
CA GLU A 201 0.93 17.55 10.96
C GLU A 201 1.36 17.38 9.51
N SER A 202 2.58 16.88 9.25
CA SER A 202 3.04 16.58 7.89
C SER A 202 2.22 15.46 7.24
N ILE A 203 1.86 14.43 7.99
CA ILE A 203 0.98 13.36 7.52
C ILE A 203 -0.45 13.88 7.34
N TYR A 204 -0.94 14.65 8.29
CA TYR A 204 -2.27 15.26 8.22
C TYR A 204 -2.44 16.13 6.96
N THR A 205 -1.42 16.90 6.59
CA THR A 205 -1.40 17.70 5.35
C THR A 205 -1.53 16.83 4.09
N VAL A 206 -0.92 15.65 4.07
CA VAL A 206 -1.09 14.69 2.96
C VAL A 206 -2.55 14.20 2.87
N LEU A 207 -3.15 13.87 4.01
CA LEU A 207 -4.54 13.43 4.08
C LEU A 207 -5.52 14.54 3.68
N ASP A 208 -5.28 15.77 4.14
CA ASP A 208 -6.07 16.95 3.74
C ASP A 208 -6.03 17.18 2.23
N TYR A 209 -4.86 17.06 1.63
CA TYR A 209 -4.71 17.18 0.19
C TYR A 209 -5.53 16.13 -0.58
N VAL A 210 -5.50 14.88 -0.13
CA VAL A 210 -6.30 13.81 -0.74
C VAL A 210 -7.79 14.06 -0.56
N GLU A 211 -8.23 14.46 0.64
CA GLU A 211 -9.63 14.77 0.93
C GLU A 211 -10.14 15.96 0.09
N GLU A 212 -9.35 17.03 -0.02
CA GLU A 212 -9.68 18.20 -0.84
C GLU A 212 -9.89 17.83 -2.32
N LYS A 213 -9.06 16.94 -2.85
CA LYS A 213 -9.07 16.61 -4.29
C LYS A 213 -10.00 15.46 -4.66
N LEU A 214 -10.18 14.48 -3.80
CA LEU A 214 -10.94 13.25 -4.10
C LEU A 214 -12.22 13.11 -3.25
N GLY A 215 -12.37 13.95 -2.24
CA GLY A 215 -13.51 13.94 -1.32
C GLY A 215 -13.37 12.95 -0.17
N VAL A 216 -14.20 13.13 0.86
CA VAL A 216 -14.18 12.33 2.09
C VAL A 216 -14.40 10.83 1.84
N ASN A 217 -15.20 10.45 0.86
CA ASN A 217 -15.44 9.04 0.55
C ASN A 217 -14.17 8.32 0.07
N ALA A 218 -13.33 9.01 -0.73
CA ALA A 218 -12.04 8.46 -1.17
C ALA A 218 -11.08 8.31 0.02
N LEU A 219 -11.11 9.25 0.96
CA LEU A 219 -10.30 9.20 2.16
C LEU A 219 -10.69 8.00 3.07
N GLN A 220 -11.98 7.71 3.19
CA GLN A 220 -12.47 6.57 4.00
C GLN A 220 -12.16 5.21 3.38
N ASP A 221 -11.97 5.12 2.06
CA ASP A 221 -11.66 3.87 1.36
C ASP A 221 -10.20 3.80 0.88
N ILE A 222 -9.33 4.50 1.55
CA ILE A 222 -7.89 4.48 1.26
C ILE A 222 -7.25 3.16 1.72
N HIS A 223 -6.22 2.72 1.01
CA HIS A 223 -5.32 1.66 1.45
C HIS A 223 -3.98 2.27 1.83
N PHE A 224 -3.39 1.83 2.93
CA PHE A 224 -2.09 2.33 3.37
C PHE A 224 -1.04 1.23 3.43
N HIS A 225 0.16 1.57 2.94
CA HIS A 225 1.38 0.92 3.37
C HIS A 225 2.12 1.82 4.36
N MET A 226 2.60 1.22 5.45
CA MET A 226 3.25 1.96 6.52
C MET A 226 4.44 1.21 7.10
N TYR A 227 5.59 1.83 7.04
CA TYR A 227 6.87 1.40 7.61
C TYR A 227 7.84 2.57 7.62
N PRO A 228 8.91 2.56 8.44
CA PRO A 228 9.97 3.55 8.36
C PRO A 228 10.94 3.21 7.23
N VAL A 229 11.57 4.24 6.65
CA VAL A 229 12.40 4.08 5.46
C VAL A 229 13.71 4.87 5.56
N GLU A 230 14.78 4.29 5.04
CA GLU A 230 16.00 5.02 4.74
C GLU A 230 15.84 5.72 3.38
N VAL A 231 16.18 7.01 3.33
CA VAL A 231 16.07 7.83 2.10
C VAL A 231 17.44 8.32 1.63
N ASP A 232 17.55 8.57 0.32
CA ASP A 232 18.68 9.22 -0.31
C ASP A 232 18.23 10.31 -1.29
N LYS A 233 19.14 10.89 -2.07
CA LYS A 233 18.84 11.94 -3.07
C LYS A 233 17.86 11.51 -4.17
N ASN A 234 17.71 10.20 -4.42
CA ASN A 234 16.86 9.62 -5.45
C ASN A 234 15.47 9.22 -4.89
N GLY A 235 15.30 9.26 -3.56
CA GLY A 235 14.09 8.87 -2.84
C GLY A 235 14.33 7.72 -1.86
N GLU A 236 13.40 6.80 -1.83
CA GLU A 236 13.48 5.60 -1.00
C GLU A 236 14.69 4.74 -1.36
N LYS A 237 15.43 4.30 -0.32
CA LYS A 237 16.60 3.43 -0.44
C LYS A 237 16.35 2.04 0.13
N LYS A 238 15.78 1.94 1.36
CA LYS A 238 15.60 0.67 2.04
C LYS A 238 14.52 0.76 3.12
N HIS A 239 13.63 -0.25 3.17
CA HIS A 239 12.71 -0.46 4.29
C HIS A 239 13.47 -0.68 5.60
N ARG A 240 12.92 -0.18 6.70
CA ARG A 240 13.47 -0.32 8.04
C ARG A 240 12.43 -0.90 9.00
N ALA A 241 12.86 -1.44 10.12
CA ALA A 241 11.97 -1.82 11.21
C ALA A 241 11.71 -0.60 12.13
N PHE A 242 10.58 -0.58 12.82
CA PHE A 242 10.22 0.56 13.69
C PHE A 242 11.15 0.76 14.90
N ASN A 243 11.85 -0.30 15.31
CA ASN A 243 12.82 -0.27 16.40
C ASN A 243 14.27 -0.04 15.94
N GLU A 244 14.51 0.08 14.63
CA GLU A 244 15.84 0.41 14.13
C GLU A 244 16.19 1.87 14.39
N THR A 245 17.46 2.09 14.71
CA THR A 245 18.04 3.43 14.92
C THR A 245 19.12 3.71 13.87
N ILE A 246 19.39 4.99 13.62
CA ILE A 246 20.43 5.44 12.70
C ILE A 246 21.75 5.41 13.47
N GLU A 247 22.66 4.52 13.09
CA GLU A 247 23.97 4.35 13.76
C GLU A 247 24.99 5.47 13.45
N ASN A 248 24.82 6.19 12.34
CA ASN A 248 25.73 7.25 11.89
C ASN A 248 25.01 8.58 11.65
N GLN A 249 25.36 9.61 12.40
CA GLN A 249 24.78 10.96 12.41
C GLN A 249 24.91 11.78 11.11
N GLN A 250 25.29 11.23 9.99
CA GLN A 250 25.73 12.00 8.81
C GLN A 250 24.59 12.55 7.92
N LEU A 251 23.30 12.33 8.22
CA LEU A 251 22.22 12.65 7.28
C LEU A 251 21.02 13.42 7.84
N CYS A 252 20.99 13.85 9.09
CA CYS A 252 19.91 14.72 9.60
C CYS A 252 20.36 16.19 9.68
N LEU A 253 20.36 16.89 8.56
CA LEU A 253 20.66 18.32 8.48
C LEU A 253 19.50 19.23 8.93
N MET A 254 18.33 18.69 9.32
CA MET A 254 17.14 19.50 9.57
C MET A 254 16.52 19.44 10.96
N ASP A 255 16.96 18.55 11.86
CA ASP A 255 16.42 18.58 13.23
C ASP A 255 17.32 17.87 14.24
N GLU A 256 17.94 18.61 15.14
CA GLU A 256 18.82 18.09 16.20
C GLU A 256 18.09 17.19 17.21
N ALA A 257 16.77 17.27 17.29
CA ALA A 257 15.94 16.54 18.27
C ALA A 257 15.57 15.09 17.81
N HIS A 258 15.72 14.73 16.51
CA HIS A 258 15.23 13.45 15.96
C HIS A 258 16.31 12.65 15.22
N SER A 259 17.57 12.87 15.50
CA SER A 259 18.72 12.43 14.72
C SER A 259 18.95 10.90 14.63
N ASN A 260 18.26 10.08 15.41
CA ASN A 260 18.59 8.65 15.52
C ASN A 260 17.45 7.68 15.14
N ILE A 261 16.37 8.11 14.51
CA ILE A 261 15.25 7.25 14.13
C ILE A 261 14.86 7.44 12.68
N TYR A 262 14.29 6.37 12.09
CA TYR A 262 13.74 6.41 10.74
C TYR A 262 12.28 6.85 10.76
N TYR A 263 11.84 7.53 9.70
CA TYR A 263 10.49 8.01 9.46
C TYR A 263 9.85 7.32 8.25
N PRO A 264 8.52 7.39 8.11
CA PRO A 264 7.53 7.94 9.03
C PRO A 264 7.36 7.13 10.32
N ARG A 265 6.79 7.76 11.39
CA ARG A 265 6.56 7.11 12.69
C ARG A 265 5.11 6.65 12.85
N PRO A 266 4.89 5.47 13.46
CA PRO A 266 3.54 4.92 13.62
C PRO A 266 2.65 5.80 14.51
N GLU A 267 3.22 6.46 15.53
CA GLU A 267 2.49 7.37 16.42
C GLU A 267 1.88 8.55 15.64
N HIS A 268 2.68 9.20 14.80
CA HIS A 268 2.24 10.34 13.98
C HIS A 268 1.15 9.92 13.00
N PHE A 269 1.31 8.75 12.38
CA PHE A 269 0.34 8.24 11.41
C PHE A 269 -0.99 7.88 12.09
N ILE A 270 -0.96 7.12 13.18
CA ILE A 270 -2.18 6.68 13.86
C ILE A 270 -2.93 7.86 14.48
N ASN A 271 -2.22 8.85 15.02
CA ASN A 271 -2.87 10.08 15.51
C ASN A 271 -3.57 10.84 14.38
N ALA A 272 -2.94 10.96 13.21
CA ALA A 272 -3.56 11.59 12.04
C ALA A 272 -4.83 10.83 11.59
N ILE A 273 -4.80 9.47 11.58
CA ILE A 273 -5.95 8.61 11.29
C ILE A 273 -7.09 8.85 12.30
N LYS A 274 -6.79 8.85 13.61
CA LYS A 274 -7.77 9.11 14.68
C LYS A 274 -8.40 10.48 14.52
N ARG A 275 -7.57 11.51 14.31
CA ARG A 275 -8.03 12.91 14.14
C ARG A 275 -8.98 13.08 12.95
N LYS A 276 -8.80 12.29 11.89
CA LYS A 276 -9.67 12.26 10.70
C LYS A 276 -10.83 11.25 10.80
N SER A 277 -10.94 10.51 11.90
CA SER A 277 -11.94 9.45 12.08
C SER A 277 -11.97 8.46 10.91
N MET A 278 -10.80 8.05 10.44
CA MET A 278 -10.64 7.13 9.31
C MET A 278 -10.64 5.67 9.77
N THR A 279 -11.12 4.79 8.89
CA THR A 279 -11.17 3.34 9.13
C THR A 279 -10.55 2.55 7.96
N PRO A 280 -9.30 2.87 7.56
CA PRO A 280 -8.64 2.29 6.40
C PRO A 280 -8.16 0.86 6.63
N VAL A 281 -7.71 0.22 5.54
CA VAL A 281 -6.80 -0.93 5.61
C VAL A 281 -5.36 -0.40 5.69
N ILE A 282 -4.59 -0.90 6.64
CA ILE A 282 -3.20 -0.52 6.90
C ILE A 282 -2.34 -1.78 6.86
N VAL A 283 -1.44 -1.85 5.89
CA VAL A 283 -0.52 -2.96 5.69
C VAL A 283 0.89 -2.53 6.08
N CYS A 284 1.51 -3.30 6.95
CA CYS A 284 2.88 -3.05 7.39
C CYS A 284 3.87 -3.77 6.46
N GLU A 285 4.84 -3.01 5.90
CA GLU A 285 5.94 -3.52 5.07
C GLU A 285 7.32 -3.37 5.74
N ALA A 286 7.34 -3.20 7.07
CA ALA A 286 8.57 -3.06 7.83
C ALA A 286 9.50 -4.26 7.63
N LEU A 287 10.79 -3.98 7.43
CA LEU A 287 11.80 -4.99 7.11
C LEU A 287 11.84 -6.09 8.19
N ASN A 288 11.56 -7.32 7.82
CA ASN A 288 11.58 -8.53 8.67
C ASN A 288 10.75 -8.44 9.96
N SER A 289 9.82 -7.49 10.06
CA SER A 289 9.04 -7.20 11.27
C SER A 289 7.63 -6.69 10.96
N GLN A 290 7.03 -7.17 9.87
CA GLN A 290 5.72 -6.72 9.40
C GLN A 290 4.64 -6.92 10.47
N GLU A 291 4.59 -8.09 11.10
CA GLU A 291 3.64 -8.42 12.16
C GLU A 291 3.82 -7.56 13.42
N SER A 292 5.08 -7.33 13.81
CA SER A 292 5.40 -6.48 14.96
C SER A 292 4.99 -5.04 14.70
N GLY A 293 5.28 -4.52 13.49
CA GLY A 293 4.88 -3.17 13.09
C GLY A 293 3.37 -3.00 13.02
N ALA A 294 2.66 -3.97 12.44
CA ALA A 294 1.19 -3.95 12.40
C ALA A 294 0.57 -3.94 13.80
N ARG A 295 1.10 -4.76 14.72
CA ARG A 295 0.66 -4.79 16.13
C ARG A 295 0.96 -3.48 16.85
N ILE A 296 2.14 -2.90 16.67
CA ILE A 296 2.48 -1.58 17.24
C ILE A 296 1.45 -0.53 16.81
N MET A 297 1.11 -0.47 15.51
CA MET A 297 0.11 0.48 15.03
C MET A 297 -1.28 0.22 15.61
N LYS A 298 -1.68 -1.06 15.69
CA LYS A 298 -2.96 -1.47 16.30
C LYS A 298 -3.01 -1.10 17.79
N ASP A 299 -1.95 -1.36 18.54
CA ASP A 299 -1.84 -1.03 19.96
C ASP A 299 -1.91 0.49 20.19
N ILE A 300 -1.26 1.32 19.36
CA ILE A 300 -1.34 2.78 19.44
C ILE A 300 -2.78 3.23 19.13
N TYR A 301 -3.46 2.62 18.17
CA TYR A 301 -4.84 2.99 17.85
C TYR A 301 -5.79 2.74 19.01
N TYR A 302 -5.67 1.60 19.70
CA TYR A 302 -6.56 1.22 20.80
C TYR A 302 -6.12 1.73 22.18
N ARG A 303 -4.94 2.33 22.30
CA ARG A 303 -4.58 3.02 23.56
C ARG A 303 -5.62 4.10 23.83
N LYS A 304 -6.19 4.03 25.03
CA LYS A 304 -6.94 5.14 25.56
C LYS A 304 -5.93 6.23 25.89
N ASP A 305 -6.07 7.39 25.29
CA ASP A 305 -5.33 8.57 25.72
C ASP A 305 -5.71 8.77 27.20
N ASN A 306 -4.76 8.57 28.10
CA ASN A 306 -4.95 8.94 29.49
C ASN A 306 -5.02 10.48 29.53
N ILE A 307 -6.25 11.01 29.50
CA ILE A 307 -6.57 12.42 29.75
C ILE A 307 -6.34 12.72 31.21
#